data_c9f370781840b39bcf644fc77e553346
#
_entry.id   c9f370781840b39bcf644fc77e553346
#
_cell.length_a   1.000
_cell.length_b   1.000
_cell.length_c   1.000
_cell.angle_alpha   90.00
_cell.angle_beta   90.00
_cell.angle_gamma   90.00
#
_symmetry.space_group_name_H-M   'P 1'
#
loop_
_entity.id
_entity.type
_entity.pdbx_description
1 polymer ?
#
loop_
_entity_poly.entity_id
_entity_poly.type
_entity_poly.pdbx_seq_one_letter_code
_entity_poly.pdbx_strand_id
1 'polypeptide(L)'
;MMKKILVVFLCLCMTVITFAACGERGGGGGDEGSAAGGEASYELVSGHVYTEDSLEHQQMLFLKDAIEEKTDGAVKVTIYANEQLGDEQTIAESVVAGSCDVGFSEGSVWATVVNKPEVAVFGLPFQLSGPDAAQEVTKELIKPEMNKLLEGTDIYCLGNVYSGFRHMLSVNKPIKTLEDLKGLKFRVPNATIYVQMFEDMGANPTTTAFSETYQALQQGVVEACECDLANIVQQNWHEVNHYMSKTYHLCANNVICINRAKWDSFPEDIQNAILEAVEESEDYCFEIRATADDEYIGAIEDAGVEIYEVPAEELARMKEACQPIYDEFEGYGLTDLLKKIDDISAKYQ
;
A
#
# COMPACT_ATOMS: atom_id res chain seq x y z
N MET A 1 56.41 -20.94 -5.28
CA MET A 1 56.18 -22.41 -5.26
C MET A 1 54.71 -22.66 -5.64
N MET A 2 54.54 -23.19 -6.82
CA MET A 2 53.24 -23.54 -7.45
C MET A 2 52.63 -24.77 -6.80
N LYS A 3 51.32 -24.80 -6.60
CA LYS A 3 50.57 -26.05 -6.74
C LYS A 3 49.21 -25.80 -7.38
N LYS A 4 49.04 -26.32 -8.57
CA LYS A 4 47.83 -26.46 -9.37
C LYS A 4 47.05 -27.69 -8.87
N ILE A 5 45.74 -27.60 -8.78
CA ILE A 5 44.81 -28.76 -8.74
C ILE A 5 43.52 -28.27 -9.45
N LEU A 6 43.32 -28.63 -10.61
CA LEU A 6 42.68 -29.71 -11.37
C LEU A 6 41.16 -29.72 -11.23
N VAL A 7 40.52 -29.26 -12.30
CA VAL A 7 39.07 -29.32 -12.62
C VAL A 7 38.72 -30.75 -13.01
N VAL A 8 37.66 -31.29 -12.44
CA VAL A 8 37.03 -32.52 -12.94
C VAL A 8 35.59 -32.19 -13.36
N PHE A 9 35.39 -32.20 -14.66
CA PHE A 9 34.07 -32.28 -15.31
C PHE A 9 33.55 -33.70 -15.15
N LEU A 10 32.29 -33.82 -14.71
CA LEU A 10 31.56 -35.09 -14.82
C LEU A 10 30.22 -34.83 -15.52
N CYS A 11 30.17 -35.12 -16.82
CA CYS A 11 28.97 -35.35 -17.60
C CYS A 11 28.39 -36.73 -17.24
N LEU A 12 27.11 -36.84 -16.94
CA LEU A 12 26.43 -38.14 -17.07
C LEU A 12 24.97 -37.96 -17.49
N CYS A 13 24.75 -38.25 -18.71
CA CYS A 13 23.75 -39.03 -19.43
C CYS A 13 22.30 -39.11 -18.91
N MET A 14 21.43 -38.72 -19.84
CA MET A 14 20.01 -39.08 -19.98
C MET A 14 19.81 -40.62 -19.95
N THR A 15 18.76 -41.06 -19.29
CA THR A 15 18.07 -42.31 -19.64
C THR A 15 16.56 -42.02 -19.73
N VAL A 16 16.07 -42.12 -20.95
CA VAL A 16 14.66 -42.21 -21.30
C VAL A 16 14.23 -43.66 -21.01
N ILE A 17 13.19 -43.86 -20.22
CA ILE A 17 12.50 -45.15 -20.11
C ILE A 17 11.04 -44.94 -20.48
N THR A 18 10.70 -45.34 -21.69
CA THR A 18 9.33 -45.60 -22.15
C THR A 18 8.89 -46.96 -21.67
N PHE A 19 7.78 -47.01 -20.93
CA PHE A 19 7.03 -48.29 -20.78
C PHE A 19 5.60 -48.08 -21.26
N ALA A 20 5.29 -48.71 -22.36
CA ALA A 20 3.93 -48.99 -22.81
C ALA A 20 3.58 -50.43 -22.38
N ALA A 21 2.46 -50.60 -21.68
CA ALA A 21 1.78 -51.91 -21.65
C ALA A 21 0.29 -51.70 -21.35
N CYS A 22 -0.53 -52.21 -22.23
CA CYS A 22 -1.98 -52.37 -22.14
C CYS A 22 -2.34 -53.48 -21.14
N GLY A 23 -3.57 -53.40 -20.55
CA GLY A 23 -4.20 -54.59 -19.92
C GLY A 23 -5.39 -54.23 -19.03
N GLU A 24 -6.57 -54.27 -19.56
CA GLU A 24 -7.88 -54.85 -19.23
C GLU A 24 -8.52 -54.69 -17.82
N ARG A 25 -9.72 -54.12 -17.94
CA ARG A 25 -11.05 -54.31 -17.27
C ARG A 25 -11.15 -55.04 -15.91
N GLY A 26 -11.86 -54.35 -15.02
CA GLY A 26 -12.57 -54.95 -13.88
C GLY A 26 -13.33 -53.90 -13.08
N GLY A 27 -14.66 -53.90 -13.14
CA GLY A 27 -15.54 -52.92 -12.54
C GLY A 27 -15.74 -53.11 -11.03
N GLY A 28 -16.20 -52.08 -10.35
CA GLY A 28 -16.68 -52.10 -8.98
C GLY A 28 -16.90 -50.71 -8.47
N GLY A 29 -18.16 -50.29 -8.30
CA GLY A 29 -18.56 -48.96 -7.88
C GLY A 29 -18.16 -48.65 -6.42
N GLY A 30 -17.91 -47.38 -6.18
CA GLY A 30 -17.74 -46.75 -4.90
C GLY A 30 -17.83 -45.26 -5.14
N ASP A 31 -18.97 -44.72 -4.82
CA ASP A 31 -19.28 -43.28 -4.83
C ASP A 31 -18.53 -42.64 -3.65
N GLU A 32 -17.41 -42.01 -3.91
CA GLU A 32 -16.77 -41.09 -2.99
C GLU A 32 -16.64 -39.75 -3.72
N GLY A 33 -17.39 -38.79 -3.22
CA GLY A 33 -17.38 -37.39 -3.70
C GLY A 33 -15.96 -36.84 -3.70
N SER A 34 -15.33 -36.86 -4.85
CA SER A 34 -14.11 -36.11 -5.14
C SER A 34 -14.53 -34.64 -5.28
N ALA A 35 -14.17 -33.82 -4.32
CA ALA A 35 -14.08 -32.40 -4.53
C ALA A 35 -13.13 -32.18 -5.71
N ALA A 36 -13.68 -31.85 -6.87
CA ALA A 36 -12.92 -31.48 -8.05
C ALA A 36 -12.28 -30.11 -7.78
N GLY A 37 -11.10 -30.11 -7.21
CA GLY A 37 -10.18 -28.98 -7.33
C GLY A 37 -9.75 -28.92 -8.80
N GLY A 38 -10.43 -28.09 -9.61
CA GLY A 38 -9.97 -27.78 -10.97
C GLY A 38 -8.57 -27.15 -10.88
N GLU A 39 -7.69 -27.50 -11.84
CA GLU A 39 -6.44 -26.73 -12.00
C GLU A 39 -6.79 -25.25 -12.18
N ALA A 40 -6.06 -24.37 -11.44
CA ALA A 40 -6.23 -22.92 -11.56
C ALA A 40 -6.04 -22.51 -13.03
N SER A 41 -7.02 -21.80 -13.57
CA SER A 41 -6.97 -21.31 -14.95
C SER A 41 -6.20 -20.00 -15.08
N TYR A 42 -6.06 -19.29 -13.95
CA TYR A 42 -5.40 -17.98 -13.87
C TYR A 42 -4.52 -17.91 -12.62
N GLU A 43 -3.38 -17.24 -12.78
CA GLU A 43 -2.47 -16.91 -11.66
C GLU A 43 -2.40 -15.39 -11.54
N LEU A 44 -2.41 -14.87 -10.31
CA LEU A 44 -2.16 -13.48 -9.95
C LEU A 44 -0.93 -13.43 -9.05
N VAL A 45 0.06 -12.64 -9.46
CA VAL A 45 1.21 -12.29 -8.65
C VAL A 45 1.01 -10.90 -8.09
N SER A 46 1.06 -10.79 -6.75
CA SER A 46 0.96 -9.51 -6.03
C SER A 46 2.22 -9.23 -5.24
N GLY A 47 2.63 -7.96 -5.19
CA GLY A 47 3.76 -7.49 -4.38
C GLY A 47 3.41 -6.30 -3.51
N HIS A 48 4.05 -6.21 -2.33
CA HIS A 48 3.97 -5.05 -1.46
C HIS A 48 5.19 -4.91 -0.53
N VAL A 49 5.35 -3.73 0.06
CA VAL A 49 6.51 -3.37 0.89
C VAL A 49 6.36 -3.75 2.36
N TYR A 50 5.15 -3.99 2.82
CA TYR A 50 4.81 -4.20 4.22
C TYR A 50 5.25 -5.58 4.73
N THR A 51 5.51 -5.68 6.04
CA THR A 51 5.88 -6.95 6.70
C THR A 51 4.72 -7.95 6.74
N GLU A 52 5.03 -9.23 6.94
CA GLU A 52 4.01 -10.30 6.97
C GLU A 52 3.06 -10.22 8.18
N ASP A 53 3.41 -9.50 9.22
CA ASP A 53 2.58 -9.23 10.40
C ASP A 53 1.78 -7.93 10.31
N SER A 54 1.92 -7.16 9.22
CA SER A 54 1.21 -5.90 9.02
C SER A 54 -0.29 -6.10 8.78
N LEU A 55 -1.08 -5.07 9.11
CA LEU A 55 -2.52 -5.05 8.82
C LEU A 55 -2.79 -5.03 7.31
N GLU A 56 -1.92 -4.39 6.54
CA GLU A 56 -1.94 -4.38 5.07
C GLU A 56 -1.77 -5.80 4.51
N HIS A 57 -0.81 -6.56 5.05
CA HIS A 57 -0.63 -7.95 4.63
C HIS A 57 -1.82 -8.84 5.02
N GLN A 58 -2.40 -8.64 6.20
CA GLN A 58 -3.60 -9.35 6.64
C GLN A 58 -4.78 -9.08 5.70
N GLN A 59 -5.00 -7.83 5.26
CA GLN A 59 -6.01 -7.53 4.24
C GLN A 59 -5.72 -8.25 2.93
N MET A 60 -4.46 -8.28 2.48
CA MET A 60 -4.10 -8.96 1.24
C MET A 60 -4.25 -10.47 1.32
N LEU A 61 -4.02 -11.09 2.49
CA LEU A 61 -4.31 -12.51 2.72
C LEU A 61 -5.82 -12.77 2.67
N PHE A 62 -6.62 -11.92 3.31
CA PHE A 62 -8.08 -12.01 3.23
C PHE A 62 -8.55 -11.88 1.78
N LEU A 63 -8.08 -10.88 1.05
CA LEU A 63 -8.40 -10.68 -0.37
C LEU A 63 -8.03 -11.90 -1.22
N LYS A 64 -6.84 -12.46 -1.00
CA LYS A 64 -6.40 -13.69 -1.67
C LYS A 64 -7.40 -14.82 -1.46
N ASP A 65 -7.72 -15.12 -0.18
CA ASP A 65 -8.59 -16.22 0.17
C ASP A 65 -10.01 -16.00 -0.39
N ALA A 66 -10.52 -14.77 -0.33
CA ALA A 66 -11.83 -14.40 -0.90
C ALA A 66 -11.85 -14.55 -2.45
N ILE A 67 -10.79 -14.15 -3.16
CA ILE A 67 -10.69 -14.34 -4.62
C ILE A 67 -10.68 -15.84 -4.94
N GLU A 68 -9.86 -16.62 -4.25
CA GLU A 68 -9.75 -18.07 -4.50
C GLU A 68 -11.08 -18.78 -4.21
N GLU A 69 -11.82 -18.39 -3.17
CA GLU A 69 -13.13 -18.94 -2.82
C GLU A 69 -14.20 -18.55 -3.85
N LYS A 70 -14.35 -17.24 -4.15
CA LYS A 70 -15.40 -16.74 -5.05
C LYS A 70 -15.21 -17.20 -6.51
N THR A 71 -14.01 -17.59 -6.88
CA THR A 71 -13.70 -18.13 -8.21
C THR A 71 -13.67 -19.66 -8.25
N ASP A 72 -14.11 -20.36 -7.18
CA ASP A 72 -14.02 -21.82 -7.04
C ASP A 72 -12.59 -22.36 -7.34
N GLY A 73 -11.56 -21.56 -7.02
CA GLY A 73 -10.16 -21.87 -7.27
C GLY A 73 -9.68 -21.67 -8.71
N ALA A 74 -10.48 -21.08 -9.58
CA ALA A 74 -10.06 -20.78 -10.95
C ALA A 74 -8.97 -19.69 -10.99
N VAL A 75 -8.93 -18.79 -10.02
CA VAL A 75 -7.84 -17.82 -9.83
C VAL A 75 -7.01 -18.22 -8.62
N LYS A 76 -5.69 -18.26 -8.76
CA LYS A 76 -4.72 -18.44 -7.67
C LYS A 76 -3.92 -17.17 -7.47
N VAL A 77 -3.78 -16.74 -6.20
CA VAL A 77 -3.04 -15.52 -5.84
C VAL A 77 -1.77 -15.88 -5.07
N THR A 78 -0.64 -15.35 -5.52
CA THR A 78 0.63 -15.44 -4.81
C THR A 78 1.05 -14.04 -4.37
N ILE A 79 1.32 -13.85 -3.07
CA ILE A 79 1.68 -12.57 -2.49
C ILE A 79 3.15 -12.59 -2.09
N TYR A 80 3.89 -11.57 -2.52
CA TYR A 80 5.27 -11.30 -2.13
C TYR A 80 5.30 -10.06 -1.24
N ALA A 81 5.46 -10.27 0.06
CA ALA A 81 5.54 -9.23 1.08
C ALA A 81 6.96 -8.69 1.25
N ASN A 82 7.12 -7.67 2.10
CA ASN A 82 8.41 -7.22 2.63
C ASN A 82 9.45 -6.88 1.55
N GLU A 83 9.04 -6.12 0.54
CA GLU A 83 9.91 -5.67 -0.59
C GLU A 83 10.58 -6.81 -1.39
N GLN A 84 10.02 -8.04 -1.37
CA GLN A 84 10.61 -9.16 -2.12
C GLN A 84 10.64 -8.91 -3.64
N LEU A 85 9.76 -8.07 -4.17
CA LEU A 85 9.72 -7.67 -5.57
C LEU A 85 10.31 -6.26 -5.81
N GLY A 86 10.93 -5.65 -4.81
CA GLY A 86 11.49 -4.31 -4.83
C GLY A 86 10.75 -3.33 -3.93
N ASP A 87 11.20 -2.08 -3.92
CA ASP A 87 10.53 -0.99 -3.22
C ASP A 87 9.17 -0.65 -3.86
N GLU A 88 8.41 0.24 -3.22
CA GLU A 88 7.06 0.61 -3.62
C GLU A 88 6.98 1.10 -5.07
N GLN A 89 7.93 1.94 -5.50
CA GLN A 89 7.99 2.43 -6.88
C GLN A 89 8.31 1.30 -7.86
N THR A 90 9.27 0.44 -7.54
CA THR A 90 9.65 -0.71 -8.37
C THR A 90 8.48 -1.68 -8.56
N ILE A 91 7.71 -1.93 -7.52
CA ILE A 91 6.50 -2.77 -7.60
C ILE A 91 5.46 -2.10 -8.51
N ALA A 92 5.18 -0.81 -8.33
CA ALA A 92 4.23 -0.08 -9.17
C ALA A 92 4.65 -0.06 -10.66
N GLU A 93 5.92 0.18 -10.95
CA GLU A 93 6.49 0.08 -12.30
C GLU A 93 6.33 -1.32 -12.89
N SER A 94 6.52 -2.35 -12.05
CA SER A 94 6.36 -3.76 -12.46
C SER A 94 4.91 -4.11 -12.81
N VAL A 95 3.93 -3.52 -12.12
CA VAL A 95 2.51 -3.69 -12.44
C VAL A 95 2.17 -3.01 -13.77
N VAL A 96 2.64 -1.78 -13.99
CA VAL A 96 2.47 -1.09 -15.29
C VAL A 96 3.09 -1.89 -16.42
N ALA A 97 4.28 -2.46 -16.22
CA ALA A 97 4.99 -3.27 -17.22
C ALA A 97 4.40 -4.69 -17.40
N GLY A 98 3.52 -5.15 -16.50
CA GLY A 98 2.92 -6.50 -16.55
C GLY A 98 3.84 -7.62 -16.08
N SER A 99 4.94 -7.32 -15.38
CA SER A 99 5.81 -8.32 -14.75
C SER A 99 5.37 -8.70 -13.32
N CYS A 100 4.55 -7.87 -12.69
CA CYS A 100 3.73 -8.14 -11.53
C CYS A 100 2.26 -7.88 -11.93
N ASP A 101 1.33 -8.71 -11.48
CA ASP A 101 -0.07 -8.54 -11.89
C ASP A 101 -0.79 -7.48 -11.04
N VAL A 102 -0.59 -7.51 -9.71
CA VAL A 102 -1.28 -6.66 -8.74
C VAL A 102 -0.27 -6.02 -7.79
N GLY A 103 -0.45 -4.75 -7.50
CA GLY A 103 0.25 -4.04 -6.44
C GLY A 103 -0.68 -3.07 -5.74
N PHE A 104 -0.30 -2.63 -4.56
CA PHE A 104 -0.94 -1.49 -3.94
C PHE A 104 0.10 -0.50 -3.44
N SER A 105 -0.21 0.76 -3.66
CA SER A 105 0.65 1.88 -3.35
C SER A 105 -0.20 3.13 -3.14
N GLU A 106 0.35 4.11 -2.48
CA GLU A 106 -0.34 5.40 -2.39
C GLU A 106 -0.59 6.01 -3.78
N GLY A 107 -1.69 6.75 -3.93
CA GLY A 107 -2.06 7.38 -5.20
C GLY A 107 -0.95 8.24 -5.80
N SER A 108 -0.09 8.83 -4.98
CA SER A 108 1.06 9.64 -5.39
C SER A 108 2.19 8.83 -6.06
N VAL A 109 2.37 7.57 -5.67
CA VAL A 109 3.32 6.66 -6.34
C VAL A 109 2.77 6.26 -7.70
N TRP A 110 1.49 5.87 -7.76
CA TRP A 110 0.82 5.59 -9.03
C TRP A 110 0.87 6.79 -9.96
N ALA A 111 0.59 8.02 -9.45
CA ALA A 111 0.67 9.26 -10.21
C ALA A 111 2.04 9.45 -10.87
N THR A 112 3.12 9.14 -10.13
CA THR A 112 4.49 9.24 -10.62
C THR A 112 4.75 8.22 -11.73
N VAL A 113 4.38 6.97 -11.53
CA VAL A 113 4.66 5.86 -12.46
C VAL A 113 3.87 5.99 -13.77
N VAL A 114 2.59 6.41 -13.70
CA VAL A 114 1.78 6.62 -14.91
C VAL A 114 1.92 8.02 -15.51
N ASN A 115 2.70 8.91 -14.87
CA ASN A 115 2.91 10.30 -15.26
C ASN A 115 1.60 11.10 -15.37
N LYS A 116 0.72 10.94 -14.36
CA LYS A 116 -0.57 11.64 -14.22
C LYS A 116 -0.71 12.17 -12.78
N PRO A 117 -0.27 13.40 -12.48
CA PRO A 117 -0.29 13.96 -11.13
C PRO A 117 -1.67 13.91 -10.45
N GLU A 118 -2.75 14.08 -11.23
CA GLU A 118 -4.13 14.03 -10.77
C GLU A 118 -4.53 12.73 -10.07
N VAL A 119 -3.83 11.63 -10.30
CA VAL A 119 -4.07 10.34 -9.65
C VAL A 119 -3.80 10.38 -8.14
N ALA A 120 -3.01 11.33 -7.66
CA ALA A 120 -2.72 11.51 -6.23
C ALA A 120 -3.85 12.17 -5.41
N VAL A 121 -4.99 12.51 -6.02
CA VAL A 121 -6.08 13.32 -5.43
C VAL A 121 -6.64 12.81 -4.10
N PHE A 122 -6.61 11.50 -3.84
CA PHE A 122 -7.09 10.90 -2.60
C PHE A 122 -6.05 10.87 -1.45
N GLY A 123 -4.87 11.44 -1.68
CA GLY A 123 -3.79 11.60 -0.71
C GLY A 123 -3.40 13.05 -0.46
N LEU A 124 -4.35 14.00 -0.56
CA LEU A 124 -4.05 15.42 -0.27
C LEU A 124 -3.95 15.66 1.24
N PRO A 125 -3.06 16.56 1.68
CA PRO A 125 -2.85 16.86 3.09
C PRO A 125 -4.10 17.43 3.75
N PHE A 126 -4.44 16.94 4.96
CA PHE A 126 -5.57 17.41 5.78
C PHE A 126 -6.93 17.33 5.08
N GLN A 127 -7.11 16.38 4.16
CA GLN A 127 -8.32 16.26 3.34
C GLN A 127 -9.48 15.61 4.11
N LEU A 128 -9.21 14.57 4.92
CA LEU A 128 -10.22 13.79 5.61
C LEU A 128 -10.22 14.03 7.11
N SER A 129 -11.42 14.02 7.71
CA SER A 129 -11.65 14.33 9.13
C SER A 129 -11.49 13.14 10.07
N GLY A 130 -11.49 11.92 9.57
CA GLY A 130 -11.40 10.71 10.39
C GLY A 130 -11.68 9.41 9.64
N PRO A 131 -11.63 8.26 10.35
CA PRO A 131 -11.81 6.94 9.74
C PRO A 131 -13.15 6.76 9.03
N ASP A 132 -14.25 7.28 9.58
CA ASP A 132 -15.58 7.16 8.98
C ASP A 132 -15.64 7.90 7.63
N ALA A 133 -15.03 9.09 7.55
CA ALA A 133 -14.90 9.82 6.29
C ALA A 133 -14.04 9.04 5.28
N ALA A 134 -12.95 8.45 5.73
CA ALA A 134 -12.08 7.62 4.90
C ALA A 134 -12.82 6.40 4.35
N GLN A 135 -13.63 5.74 5.18
CA GLN A 135 -14.44 4.60 4.77
C GLN A 135 -15.47 4.98 3.70
N GLU A 136 -16.21 6.09 3.90
CA GLU A 136 -17.20 6.55 2.91
C GLU A 136 -16.50 6.93 1.59
N VAL A 137 -15.38 7.65 1.63
CA VAL A 137 -14.59 7.99 0.43
C VAL A 137 -14.06 6.74 -0.29
N THR A 138 -13.58 5.75 0.45
CA THR A 138 -13.12 4.47 -0.12
C THR A 138 -14.26 3.80 -0.89
N LYS A 139 -15.42 3.65 -0.26
CA LYS A 139 -16.57 2.94 -0.86
C LYS A 139 -17.20 3.68 -2.04
N GLU A 140 -17.32 5.00 -1.94
CA GLU A 140 -18.10 5.77 -2.92
C GLU A 140 -17.24 6.36 -4.04
N LEU A 141 -15.97 6.74 -3.76
CA LEU A 141 -15.21 7.57 -4.68
C LEU A 141 -13.94 6.94 -5.21
N ILE A 142 -13.15 6.19 -4.41
CA ILE A 142 -11.81 5.78 -4.84
C ILE A 142 -11.87 4.97 -6.14
N LYS A 143 -12.50 3.80 -6.13
CA LYS A 143 -12.53 2.94 -7.32
C LYS A 143 -13.09 3.63 -8.58
N PRO A 144 -14.29 4.27 -8.56
CA PRO A 144 -14.87 4.86 -9.77
C PRO A 144 -14.11 6.09 -10.26
N GLU A 145 -13.64 6.98 -9.37
CA GLU A 145 -12.94 8.19 -9.81
C GLU A 145 -11.49 7.88 -10.21
N MET A 146 -10.80 6.97 -9.51
CA MET A 146 -9.46 6.51 -9.91
C MET A 146 -9.47 5.88 -11.30
N ASN A 147 -10.45 5.05 -11.65
CA ASN A 147 -10.52 4.46 -12.99
C ASN A 147 -10.77 5.48 -14.09
N LYS A 148 -11.46 6.60 -13.81
CA LYS A 148 -11.55 7.73 -14.74
C LYS A 148 -10.20 8.42 -14.93
N LEU A 149 -9.46 8.66 -13.83
CA LEU A 149 -8.13 9.28 -13.89
C LEU A 149 -7.11 8.36 -14.56
N LEU A 150 -7.22 7.05 -14.38
CA LEU A 150 -6.35 6.05 -14.98
C LEU A 150 -6.74 5.68 -16.43
N GLU A 151 -7.75 6.34 -17.02
CA GLU A 151 -8.12 6.07 -18.40
C GLU A 151 -6.95 6.32 -19.35
N GLY A 152 -6.70 5.34 -20.23
CA GLY A 152 -5.57 5.36 -21.17
C GLY A 152 -4.21 4.97 -20.58
N THR A 153 -4.16 4.48 -19.33
CA THR A 153 -2.97 3.87 -18.73
C THR A 153 -3.03 2.34 -18.76
N ASP A 154 -1.92 1.69 -18.43
CA ASP A 154 -1.79 0.23 -18.41
C ASP A 154 -2.22 -0.41 -17.09
N ILE A 155 -2.92 0.31 -16.22
CA ILE A 155 -3.42 -0.19 -14.95
C ILE A 155 -4.92 0.08 -14.76
N TYR A 156 -5.54 -0.71 -13.88
CA TYR A 156 -6.94 -0.61 -13.47
C TYR A 156 -7.02 -0.65 -11.95
N CYS A 157 -7.78 0.27 -11.35
CA CYS A 157 -8.00 0.32 -9.91
C CYS A 157 -9.07 -0.70 -9.51
N LEU A 158 -8.68 -1.63 -8.64
CA LEU A 158 -9.59 -2.62 -8.04
C LEU A 158 -10.27 -2.08 -6.78
N GLY A 159 -9.55 -1.32 -5.95
CA GLY A 159 -10.02 -0.80 -4.66
C GLY A 159 -8.88 -0.18 -3.85
N ASN A 160 -8.95 -0.31 -2.52
CA ASN A 160 -8.07 0.39 -1.60
C ASN A 160 -7.63 -0.48 -0.41
N VAL A 161 -6.42 -0.23 0.09
CA VAL A 161 -5.94 -0.64 1.40
C VAL A 161 -5.84 0.61 2.27
N TYR A 162 -6.71 0.73 3.26
CA TYR A 162 -6.69 1.85 4.21
C TYR A 162 -5.63 1.60 5.28
N SER A 163 -4.62 2.47 5.38
CA SER A 163 -3.52 2.34 6.35
C SER A 163 -3.62 3.28 7.56
N GLY A 164 -4.71 4.04 7.66
CA GLY A 164 -4.95 4.93 8.80
C GLY A 164 -4.45 6.35 8.56
N PHE A 165 -4.47 7.15 9.63
CA PHE A 165 -3.97 8.52 9.60
C PHE A 165 -2.49 8.56 9.98
N ARG A 166 -1.75 9.44 9.30
CA ARG A 166 -0.31 9.60 9.49
C ARG A 166 0.00 10.69 10.50
N HIS A 167 1.05 10.46 11.28
CA HIS A 167 1.55 11.33 12.34
C HIS A 167 3.03 11.62 12.14
N MET A 168 3.50 12.75 12.68
CA MET A 168 4.92 13.13 12.58
C MET A 168 5.70 12.61 13.76
N LEU A 169 6.86 12.01 13.51
CA LEU A 169 7.81 11.57 14.51
C LEU A 169 9.09 12.39 14.41
N SER A 170 9.78 12.55 15.53
CA SER A 170 11.06 13.25 15.56
C SER A 170 11.99 12.72 16.65
N VAL A 171 13.31 12.81 16.35
CA VAL A 171 14.37 12.29 17.23
C VAL A 171 14.67 13.26 18.38
N ASN A 172 14.81 14.56 18.08
CA ASN A 172 15.44 15.50 19.00
C ASN A 172 14.48 16.43 19.75
N LYS A 173 13.34 16.78 19.17
CA LYS A 173 12.37 17.70 19.77
C LYS A 173 10.97 17.46 19.16
N PRO A 174 9.89 17.64 19.94
CA PRO A 174 8.54 17.49 19.41
C PRO A 174 8.23 18.58 18.37
N ILE A 175 7.42 18.22 17.38
CA ILE A 175 6.88 19.14 16.36
C ILE A 175 5.54 19.64 16.89
N LYS A 176 5.50 20.83 17.47
CA LYS A 176 4.32 21.40 18.12
C LYS A 176 3.65 22.50 17.30
N THR A 177 4.42 23.13 16.45
CA THR A 177 4.00 24.27 15.62
C THR A 177 4.56 24.13 14.21
N LEU A 178 4.00 24.88 13.26
CA LEU A 178 4.52 24.99 11.90
C LEU A 178 6.00 25.46 11.88
N GLU A 179 6.39 26.32 12.83
CA GLU A 179 7.76 26.82 12.97
C GLU A 179 8.77 25.72 13.32
N ASP A 180 8.35 24.66 13.99
CA ASP A 180 9.23 23.54 14.38
C ASP A 180 9.68 22.71 13.17
N LEU A 181 8.95 22.77 12.05
CA LEU A 181 9.30 22.12 10.80
C LEU A 181 10.39 22.87 10.03
N LYS A 182 10.60 24.17 10.29
CA LYS A 182 11.53 24.99 9.47
C LYS A 182 12.94 24.45 9.47
N GLY A 183 13.38 24.02 8.27
CA GLY A 183 14.73 23.50 8.05
C GLY A 183 14.99 22.12 8.63
N LEU A 184 13.99 21.46 9.21
CA LEU A 184 14.11 20.09 9.74
C LEU A 184 14.36 19.11 8.59
N LYS A 185 15.37 18.26 8.75
CA LYS A 185 15.64 17.17 7.79
C LYS A 185 14.58 16.09 7.98
N PHE A 186 13.64 16.05 7.08
CA PHE A 186 12.45 15.23 7.20
C PHE A 186 12.45 14.10 6.17
N ARG A 187 12.34 12.85 6.62
CA ARG A 187 12.17 11.70 5.70
C ARG A 187 10.75 11.67 5.18
N VAL A 188 10.63 11.52 3.88
CA VAL A 188 9.35 11.26 3.19
C VAL A 188 9.48 10.06 2.25
N PRO A 189 8.38 9.38 1.88
CA PRO A 189 8.40 8.39 0.81
C PRO A 189 8.75 9.04 -0.53
N ASN A 190 9.14 8.22 -1.52
CA ASN A 190 9.50 8.70 -2.86
C ASN A 190 8.23 9.04 -3.67
N ALA A 191 7.55 10.11 -3.26
CA ALA A 191 6.33 10.59 -3.88
C ALA A 191 6.27 12.12 -3.86
N THR A 192 5.95 12.72 -5.00
CA THR A 192 6.04 14.17 -5.22
C THR A 192 5.20 14.98 -4.24
N ILE A 193 3.98 14.51 -3.93
CA ILE A 193 3.06 15.22 -3.04
C ILE A 193 3.61 15.34 -1.61
N TYR A 194 4.34 14.33 -1.13
CA TYR A 194 4.97 14.37 0.19
C TYR A 194 6.13 15.36 0.22
N VAL A 195 6.94 15.38 -0.82
CA VAL A 195 8.05 16.35 -0.94
C VAL A 195 7.47 17.75 -0.90
N GLN A 196 6.48 18.06 -1.75
CA GLN A 196 5.86 19.36 -1.82
C GLN A 196 5.19 19.76 -0.49
N MET A 197 4.41 18.86 0.13
CA MET A 197 3.76 19.11 1.41
C MET A 197 4.75 19.56 2.49
N PHE A 198 5.86 18.85 2.64
CA PHE A 198 6.84 19.18 3.67
C PHE A 198 7.70 20.40 3.29
N GLU A 199 7.97 20.66 2.01
CA GLU A 199 8.57 21.91 1.54
C GLU A 199 7.67 23.10 1.81
N ASP A 200 6.37 23.02 1.51
CA ASP A 200 5.38 24.06 1.76
C ASP A 200 5.23 24.39 3.26
N MET A 201 5.38 23.35 4.12
CA MET A 201 5.44 23.53 5.57
C MET A 201 6.81 24.01 6.08
N GLY A 202 7.81 24.16 5.20
CA GLY A 202 9.13 24.73 5.49
C GLY A 202 10.19 23.74 5.95
N ALA A 203 9.95 22.44 5.90
CA ALA A 203 10.95 21.40 6.18
C ALA A 203 11.91 21.21 5.00
N ASN A 204 12.95 20.40 5.22
CA ASN A 204 13.87 19.94 4.18
C ASN A 204 13.61 18.43 3.94
N PRO A 205 12.69 18.05 3.05
CA PRO A 205 12.38 16.65 2.82
C PRO A 205 13.53 15.93 2.12
N THR A 206 13.71 14.66 2.51
CA THR A 206 14.65 13.71 1.88
C THR A 206 13.90 12.42 1.64
N THR A 207 13.89 11.94 0.40
CA THR A 207 13.25 10.68 0.04
C THR A 207 14.14 9.49 0.37
N THR A 208 13.58 8.48 1.03
CA THR A 208 14.22 7.17 1.24
C THR A 208 13.19 6.06 1.14
N ALA A 209 13.62 4.86 0.74
CA ALA A 209 12.78 3.69 0.73
C ALA A 209 12.20 3.40 2.13
N PHE A 210 11.08 2.70 2.18
CA PHE A 210 10.38 2.42 3.44
C PHE A 210 11.26 1.63 4.41
N SER A 211 11.91 0.57 3.93
CA SER A 211 12.84 -0.27 4.70
C SER A 211 14.11 0.44 5.17
N GLU A 212 14.52 1.53 4.53
CA GLU A 212 15.74 2.27 4.87
C GLU A 212 15.50 3.35 5.95
N THR A 213 14.25 3.66 6.27
CA THR A 213 13.86 4.79 7.14
C THR A 213 14.42 4.66 8.56
N TYR A 214 14.33 3.48 9.17
CA TYR A 214 14.89 3.22 10.50
C TYR A 214 16.39 3.56 10.56
N GLN A 215 17.13 3.10 9.57
CA GLN A 215 18.58 3.34 9.48
C GLN A 215 18.91 4.82 9.26
N ALA A 216 18.13 5.51 8.42
CA ALA A 216 18.32 6.93 8.14
C ALA A 216 18.11 7.79 9.41
N LEU A 217 17.10 7.46 10.22
CA LEU A 217 16.85 8.08 11.52
C LEU A 217 17.96 7.76 12.52
N GLN A 218 18.33 6.49 12.67
CA GLN A 218 19.35 6.03 13.61
C GLN A 218 20.72 6.68 13.35
N GLN A 219 21.06 6.87 12.07
CA GLN A 219 22.33 7.47 11.64
C GLN A 219 22.30 9.01 11.61
N GLY A 220 21.14 9.64 11.85
CA GLY A 220 20.97 11.09 11.81
C GLY A 220 21.06 11.68 10.40
N VAL A 221 20.84 10.87 9.35
CA VAL A 221 20.67 11.36 7.98
C VAL A 221 19.45 12.26 7.89
N VAL A 222 18.37 11.84 8.57
CA VAL A 222 17.14 12.60 8.80
C VAL A 222 16.88 12.73 10.30
N GLU A 223 16.10 13.73 10.70
CA GLU A 223 15.81 14.07 12.10
C GLU A 223 14.35 13.82 12.47
N ALA A 224 13.52 13.58 11.47
CA ALA A 224 12.09 13.33 11.61
C ALA A 224 11.58 12.48 10.42
N CYS A 225 10.43 11.87 10.63
CA CYS A 225 9.66 11.16 9.60
C CYS A 225 8.16 11.24 9.93
N GLU A 226 7.35 10.61 9.12
CA GLU A 226 5.91 10.49 9.34
C GLU A 226 5.42 9.10 8.91
N CYS A 227 4.41 8.59 9.58
CA CYS A 227 3.70 7.37 9.18
C CYS A 227 2.41 7.20 9.98
N ASP A 228 1.63 6.20 9.63
CA ASP A 228 0.53 5.69 10.43
C ASP A 228 1.04 4.89 11.65
N LEU A 229 0.18 4.72 12.64
CA LEU A 229 0.56 4.13 13.94
C LEU A 229 1.05 2.68 13.82
N ALA A 230 0.39 1.87 13.00
CA ALA A 230 0.74 0.47 12.82
C ALA A 230 2.17 0.33 12.28
N ASN A 231 2.46 1.04 11.19
CA ASN A 231 3.76 0.99 10.54
C ASN A 231 4.89 1.60 11.40
N ILE A 232 4.61 2.63 12.22
CA ILE A 232 5.57 3.15 13.21
C ILE A 232 6.04 2.03 14.14
N VAL A 233 5.13 1.19 14.63
CA VAL A 233 5.46 0.09 15.54
C VAL A 233 6.11 -1.08 14.81
N GLN A 234 5.53 -1.54 13.71
CA GLN A 234 6.00 -2.71 12.95
C GLN A 234 7.40 -2.51 12.34
N GLN A 235 7.72 -1.27 11.94
CA GLN A 235 9.04 -0.89 11.45
C GLN A 235 10.02 -0.46 12.56
N ASN A 236 9.63 -0.58 13.82
CA ASN A 236 10.42 -0.19 14.99
C ASN A 236 10.86 1.30 14.99
N TRP A 237 10.16 2.18 14.26
CA TRP A 237 10.55 3.60 14.19
C TRP A 237 10.41 4.30 15.53
N HIS A 238 9.52 3.82 16.41
CA HIS A 238 9.37 4.28 17.79
C HIS A 238 10.61 4.05 18.65
N GLU A 239 11.52 3.14 18.30
CA GLU A 239 12.77 2.92 19.04
C GLU A 239 13.82 4.01 18.81
N VAL A 240 13.77 4.69 17.67
CA VAL A 240 14.75 5.71 17.25
C VAL A 240 14.18 7.13 17.24
N ASN A 241 12.88 7.29 17.45
CA ASN A 241 12.20 8.57 17.63
C ASN A 241 11.76 8.73 19.08
N HIS A 242 11.97 9.91 19.68
CA HIS A 242 11.59 10.18 21.06
C HIS A 242 10.30 10.96 21.19
N TYR A 243 9.79 11.50 20.10
CA TYR A 243 8.57 12.33 20.07
C TYR A 243 7.67 11.91 18.92
N MET A 244 6.38 11.86 19.19
CA MET A 244 5.32 11.73 18.18
C MET A 244 4.35 12.91 18.32
N SER A 245 4.09 13.59 17.23
CA SER A 245 3.10 14.67 17.15
C SER A 245 1.90 14.19 16.36
N LYS A 246 0.74 14.10 17.01
CA LYS A 246 -0.51 13.66 16.40
C LYS A 246 -1.05 14.77 15.50
N THR A 247 -0.75 14.65 14.23
CA THR A 247 -1.05 15.69 13.24
C THR A 247 -2.21 15.34 12.32
N TYR A 248 -2.52 14.04 12.17
CA TYR A 248 -3.57 13.56 11.24
C TYR A 248 -3.47 14.22 9.86
N HIS A 249 -2.24 14.54 9.44
CA HIS A 249 -1.97 15.40 8.30
C HIS A 249 -2.26 14.73 6.95
N LEU A 250 -2.36 13.40 6.93
CA LEU A 250 -2.68 12.64 5.73
C LEU A 250 -3.39 11.35 6.09
N CYS A 251 -4.39 10.98 5.30
CA CYS A 251 -5.01 9.67 5.33
C CYS A 251 -4.29 8.77 4.31
N ALA A 252 -3.66 7.69 4.80
CA ALA A 252 -2.94 6.76 3.94
C ALA A 252 -3.93 5.83 3.24
N ASN A 253 -4.17 6.11 1.96
CA ASN A 253 -4.98 5.32 1.04
C ASN A 253 -4.06 4.68 0.01
N ASN A 254 -3.86 3.36 0.13
CA ASN A 254 -3.08 2.59 -0.82
C ASN A 254 -3.99 1.97 -1.88
N VAL A 255 -3.98 2.53 -3.07
CA VAL A 255 -4.84 2.07 -4.17
C VAL A 255 -4.34 0.73 -4.70
N ILE A 256 -5.23 -0.27 -4.72
CA ILE A 256 -4.95 -1.59 -5.32
C ILE A 256 -5.11 -1.47 -6.82
N CYS A 257 -4.02 -1.64 -7.56
CA CYS A 257 -4.05 -1.64 -9.02
C CYS A 257 -3.63 -2.99 -9.59
N ILE A 258 -4.29 -3.38 -10.67
CA ILE A 258 -3.95 -4.54 -11.49
C ILE A 258 -3.48 -4.08 -12.87
N ASN A 259 -2.55 -4.80 -13.49
CA ASN A 259 -2.20 -4.58 -14.89
C ASN A 259 -3.45 -4.69 -15.77
N ARG A 260 -3.68 -3.71 -16.64
CA ARG A 260 -4.91 -3.62 -17.47
C ARG A 260 -5.05 -4.80 -18.42
N ALA A 261 -3.98 -5.21 -19.08
CA ALA A 261 -4.05 -6.33 -20.01
C ALA A 261 -4.37 -7.65 -19.27
N LYS A 262 -3.87 -7.80 -18.04
CA LYS A 262 -4.23 -8.92 -17.17
C LYS A 262 -5.70 -8.86 -16.77
N TRP A 263 -6.19 -7.69 -16.33
CA TRP A 263 -7.60 -7.46 -15.99
C TRP A 263 -8.52 -7.79 -17.16
N ASP A 264 -8.22 -7.26 -18.35
CA ASP A 264 -9.02 -7.46 -19.56
C ASP A 264 -8.99 -8.91 -20.08
N SER A 265 -8.03 -9.72 -19.63
CA SER A 265 -7.96 -11.15 -19.96
C SER A 265 -8.95 -12.03 -19.19
N PHE A 266 -9.52 -11.52 -18.07
CA PHE A 266 -10.49 -12.26 -17.30
C PHE A 266 -11.89 -12.16 -17.92
N PRO A 267 -12.68 -13.24 -17.91
CA PRO A 267 -14.11 -13.19 -18.23
C PRO A 267 -14.86 -12.38 -17.16
N GLU A 268 -16.04 -11.86 -17.53
CA GLU A 268 -16.82 -10.93 -16.69
C GLU A 268 -17.19 -11.53 -15.32
N ASP A 269 -17.49 -12.82 -15.25
CA ASP A 269 -17.81 -13.51 -14.01
C ASP A 269 -16.61 -13.54 -13.03
N ILE A 270 -15.39 -13.75 -13.53
CA ILE A 270 -14.15 -13.68 -12.74
C ILE A 270 -13.86 -12.24 -12.31
N GLN A 271 -14.03 -11.27 -13.22
CA GLN A 271 -13.87 -9.85 -12.86
C GLN A 271 -14.82 -9.44 -11.73
N ASN A 272 -16.09 -9.83 -11.81
CA ASN A 272 -17.09 -9.54 -10.79
C ASN A 272 -16.73 -10.21 -9.44
N ALA A 273 -16.31 -11.48 -9.46
CA ALA A 273 -15.88 -12.19 -8.25
C ALA A 273 -14.67 -11.50 -7.57
N ILE A 274 -13.70 -11.03 -8.37
CA ILE A 274 -12.55 -10.27 -7.84
C ILE A 274 -13.01 -8.95 -7.22
N LEU A 275 -13.90 -8.19 -7.87
CA LEU A 275 -14.40 -6.92 -7.33
C LEU A 275 -15.19 -7.11 -6.04
N GLU A 276 -16.02 -8.14 -5.95
CA GLU A 276 -16.72 -8.49 -4.71
C GLU A 276 -15.73 -8.85 -3.58
N ALA A 277 -14.68 -9.61 -3.89
CA ALA A 277 -13.64 -9.95 -2.91
C ALA A 277 -12.88 -8.70 -2.42
N VAL A 278 -12.63 -7.73 -3.30
CA VAL A 278 -12.01 -6.45 -2.93
C VAL A 278 -12.91 -5.66 -1.98
N GLU A 279 -14.20 -5.53 -2.27
CA GLU A 279 -15.15 -4.82 -1.40
C GLU A 279 -15.22 -5.45 0.00
N GLU A 280 -15.25 -6.78 0.10
CA GLU A 280 -15.20 -7.49 1.39
C GLU A 280 -13.86 -7.27 2.11
N SER A 281 -12.75 -7.20 1.38
CA SER A 281 -11.43 -6.94 1.96
C SER A 281 -11.28 -5.51 2.48
N GLU A 282 -11.92 -4.54 1.84
CA GLU A 282 -11.97 -3.16 2.31
C GLU A 282 -12.72 -3.07 3.64
N ASP A 283 -13.89 -3.72 3.76
CA ASP A 283 -14.65 -3.78 5.01
C ASP A 283 -13.84 -4.45 6.12
N TYR A 284 -13.22 -5.58 5.84
CA TYR A 284 -12.32 -6.26 6.77
C TYR A 284 -11.18 -5.35 7.25
N CYS A 285 -10.58 -4.58 6.35
CA CYS A 285 -9.50 -3.65 6.70
C CYS A 285 -9.94 -2.59 7.70
N PHE A 286 -11.09 -1.96 7.50
CA PHE A 286 -11.63 -0.98 8.45
C PHE A 286 -11.97 -1.63 9.80
N GLU A 287 -12.49 -2.87 9.80
CA GLU A 287 -12.80 -3.60 11.03
C GLU A 287 -11.55 -3.89 11.88
N ILE A 288 -10.48 -4.43 11.28
CA ILE A 288 -9.25 -4.75 12.03
C ILE A 288 -8.53 -3.50 12.53
N ARG A 289 -8.63 -2.36 11.83
CA ARG A 289 -8.01 -1.11 12.24
C ARG A 289 -8.78 -0.38 13.32
N ALA A 290 -10.10 -0.50 13.37
CA ALA A 290 -10.93 0.19 14.36
C ALA A 290 -10.53 -0.08 15.81
N THR A 291 -9.87 -1.21 16.08
CA THR A 291 -9.42 -1.62 17.42
C THR A 291 -7.89 -1.56 17.61
N ALA A 292 -7.13 -1.41 16.54
CA ALA A 292 -5.66 -1.54 16.59
C ALA A 292 -4.96 -0.24 16.99
N ASP A 293 -5.52 0.93 16.70
CA ASP A 293 -4.85 2.22 16.94
C ASP A 293 -4.52 2.46 18.43
N ASP A 294 -5.43 2.08 19.35
CA ASP A 294 -5.19 2.22 20.80
C ASP A 294 -4.04 1.31 21.27
N GLU A 295 -3.92 0.10 20.72
CA GLU A 295 -2.82 -0.83 21.03
C GLU A 295 -1.48 -0.28 20.53
N TYR A 296 -1.43 0.29 19.33
CA TYR A 296 -0.23 0.88 18.76
C TYR A 296 0.19 2.16 19.51
N ILE A 297 -0.77 3.01 19.91
CA ILE A 297 -0.48 4.16 20.78
C ILE A 297 0.14 3.67 22.10
N GLY A 298 -0.43 2.65 22.73
CA GLY A 298 0.12 2.07 23.96
C GLY A 298 1.54 1.53 23.77
N ALA A 299 1.82 0.83 22.68
CA ALA A 299 3.16 0.33 22.37
C ALA A 299 4.19 1.47 22.17
N ILE A 300 3.80 2.56 21.53
CA ILE A 300 4.63 3.74 21.32
C ILE A 300 4.94 4.43 22.66
N GLU A 301 3.93 4.58 23.56
CA GLU A 301 4.11 5.14 24.89
C GLU A 301 5.01 4.24 25.77
N ASP A 302 4.79 2.93 25.76
CA ASP A 302 5.59 1.95 26.52
C ASP A 302 7.06 1.94 26.10
N ALA A 303 7.35 2.26 24.83
CA ALA A 303 8.71 2.47 24.33
C ALA A 303 9.35 3.78 24.83
N GLY A 304 8.59 4.65 25.52
CA GLY A 304 9.07 5.90 26.07
C GLY A 304 9.01 7.09 25.12
N VAL A 305 8.26 6.99 24.03
CA VAL A 305 8.01 8.12 23.10
C VAL A 305 7.05 9.10 23.74
N GLU A 306 7.39 10.38 23.78
CA GLU A 306 6.50 11.46 24.23
C GLU A 306 5.49 11.79 23.11
N ILE A 307 4.21 11.53 23.36
CA ILE A 307 3.14 11.84 22.42
C ILE A 307 2.58 13.22 22.70
N TYR A 308 2.46 14.05 21.66
CA TYR A 308 1.95 15.41 21.72
C TYR A 308 0.75 15.59 20.79
N GLU A 309 -0.36 16.08 21.36
CA GLU A 309 -1.53 16.51 20.59
C GLU A 309 -1.28 17.91 20.03
N VAL A 310 -1.21 18.02 18.69
CA VAL A 310 -1.02 19.33 18.03
C VAL A 310 -2.33 20.13 18.11
N PRO A 311 -2.30 21.39 18.60
CA PRO A 311 -3.51 22.20 18.69
C PRO A 311 -4.18 22.43 17.33
N ALA A 312 -5.51 22.46 17.32
CA ALA A 312 -6.29 22.63 16.08
C ALA A 312 -5.91 23.89 15.28
N GLU A 313 -5.52 24.97 15.98
CA GLU A 313 -5.04 26.20 15.32
C GLU A 313 -3.74 25.99 14.55
N GLU A 314 -2.81 25.15 15.06
CA GLU A 314 -1.58 24.81 14.36
C GLU A 314 -1.82 23.85 13.21
N LEU A 315 -2.72 22.86 13.37
CA LEU A 315 -3.14 21.99 12.26
C LEU A 315 -3.77 22.83 11.12
N ALA A 316 -4.57 23.83 11.46
CA ALA A 316 -5.14 24.75 10.46
C ALA A 316 -4.05 25.56 9.74
N ARG A 317 -3.01 26.02 10.43
CA ARG A 317 -1.87 26.71 9.81
C ARG A 317 -1.05 25.80 8.91
N MET A 318 -0.86 24.52 9.32
CA MET A 318 -0.19 23.51 8.51
C MET A 318 -1.00 23.21 7.23
N LYS A 319 -2.32 23.10 7.37
CA LYS A 319 -3.23 22.95 6.21
C LYS A 319 -3.16 24.15 5.26
N GLU A 320 -3.18 25.37 5.80
CA GLU A 320 -3.06 26.61 5.01
C GLU A 320 -1.74 26.68 4.24
N ALA A 321 -0.64 26.21 4.85
CA ALA A 321 0.65 26.12 4.17
C ALA A 321 0.61 25.18 2.95
N CYS A 322 -0.22 24.14 2.98
CA CYS A 322 -0.41 23.19 1.88
C CYS A 322 -1.41 23.66 0.81
N GLN A 323 -1.99 24.89 0.90
CA GLN A 323 -2.94 25.41 -0.08
C GLN A 323 -2.42 25.35 -1.54
N PRO A 324 -1.12 25.59 -1.83
CA PRO A 324 -0.61 25.45 -3.20
C PRO A 324 -0.86 24.10 -3.85
N ILE A 325 -0.86 23.01 -3.05
CA ILE A 325 -1.17 21.65 -3.54
C ILE A 325 -2.62 21.59 -4.01
N TYR A 326 -3.57 22.11 -3.22
CA TYR A 326 -4.99 22.14 -3.59
C TYR A 326 -5.23 22.97 -4.85
N ASP A 327 -4.59 24.14 -4.95
CA ASP A 327 -4.70 25.02 -6.12
C ASP A 327 -4.19 24.31 -7.40
N GLU A 328 -3.14 23.49 -7.28
CA GLU A 328 -2.63 22.68 -8.37
C GLU A 328 -3.65 21.62 -8.82
N PHE A 329 -4.27 20.89 -7.86
CA PHE A 329 -5.27 19.87 -8.18
C PHE A 329 -6.58 20.44 -8.73
N GLU A 330 -6.98 21.63 -8.29
CA GLU A 330 -8.04 22.41 -8.94
C GLU A 330 -7.69 22.74 -10.40
N GLY A 331 -6.42 23.08 -10.65
CA GLY A 331 -5.88 23.32 -11.98
C GLY A 331 -5.95 22.12 -12.92
N TYR A 332 -5.93 20.91 -12.40
CA TYR A 332 -6.20 19.68 -13.17
C TYR A 332 -7.69 19.46 -13.47
N GLY A 333 -8.58 20.33 -13.04
CA GLY A 333 -10.02 20.21 -13.26
C GLY A 333 -10.75 19.34 -12.23
N LEU A 334 -10.14 19.11 -11.07
CA LEU A 334 -10.68 18.22 -10.03
C LEU A 334 -11.52 18.94 -8.97
N THR A 335 -11.88 20.23 -9.17
CA THR A 335 -12.66 21.03 -8.21
C THR A 335 -13.93 20.30 -7.73
N ASP A 336 -14.68 19.66 -8.65
CA ASP A 336 -15.90 18.95 -8.30
C ASP A 336 -15.61 17.68 -7.45
N LEU A 337 -14.51 16.99 -7.73
CA LEU A 337 -14.11 15.81 -6.95
C LEU A 337 -13.60 16.22 -5.56
N LEU A 338 -12.75 17.23 -5.48
CA LEU A 338 -12.30 17.79 -4.21
C LEU A 338 -13.49 18.20 -3.34
N LYS A 339 -14.46 18.89 -3.94
CA LYS A 339 -15.69 19.27 -3.22
C LYS A 339 -16.49 18.05 -2.72
N LYS A 340 -16.60 16.98 -3.49
CA LYS A 340 -17.29 15.75 -3.04
C LYS A 340 -16.57 15.13 -1.83
N ILE A 341 -15.23 15.10 -1.85
CA ILE A 341 -14.43 14.58 -0.74
C ILE A 341 -14.62 15.45 0.50
N ASP A 342 -14.58 16.79 0.35
CA ASP A 342 -14.83 17.73 1.44
C ASP A 342 -16.26 17.61 2.00
N ASP A 343 -17.27 17.47 1.14
CA ASP A 343 -18.68 17.29 1.55
C ASP A 343 -18.85 15.98 2.38
N ILE A 344 -18.14 14.88 2.02
CA ILE A 344 -18.10 13.65 2.82
C ILE A 344 -17.36 13.89 4.13
N SER A 345 -16.16 14.46 4.08
CA SER A 345 -15.36 14.75 5.27
C SER A 345 -16.12 15.60 6.31
N ALA A 346 -16.88 16.59 5.85
CA ALA A 346 -17.66 17.50 6.70
C ALA A 346 -18.82 16.81 7.45
N LYS A 347 -19.29 15.63 7.02
CA LYS A 347 -20.33 14.87 7.73
C LYS A 347 -19.86 14.32 9.07
N TYR A 348 -18.55 14.17 9.24
CA TYR A 348 -17.90 13.48 10.36
C TYR A 348 -17.03 14.41 11.22
N GLN A 349 -17.19 15.73 11.07
CA GLN A 349 -16.48 16.78 11.86
C GLN A 349 -17.19 17.10 13.17
#